data_1553793d4780847ac67d40d886ea1ad3
#
_entry.id   1553793d4780847ac67d40d886ea1ad3
#
_cell.length_a   1.000
_cell.length_b   1.000
_cell.length_c   1.000
_cell.angle_alpha   90.00
_cell.angle_beta   90.00
_cell.angle_gamma   90.00
#
_symmetry.space_group_name_H-M   'P 1'
#
loop_
_entity.id
_entity.type
_entity.pdbx_description
1 polymer ?
#
loop_
_entity_poly.entity_id
_entity_poly.type
_entity_poly.pdbx_seq_one_letter_code
_entity_poly.pdbx_strand_id
1 'polypeptide(L)'
;MSKKAQQAKIEFIIEMIENIELIISRHKGIVSSLEDFEGQMAILMGISQIGETLKKLDDSLVNKYDLVEDKEGSYYTRNYIVHDYEGVDLGFIENILRNYLPKLKAKILLIKSEL
;
A
#
# COMPACT_ATOMS: atom_id res chain seq x y z
N MET A 1 -18.91 -7.66 -7.09
CA MET A 1 -18.00 -6.91 -7.97
C MET A 1 -17.58 -7.77 -9.14
N SER A 2 -17.51 -7.21 -10.34
CA SER A 2 -17.10 -7.97 -11.53
C SER A 2 -15.63 -8.34 -11.48
N LYS A 3 -15.26 -9.36 -12.26
CA LYS A 3 -13.84 -9.75 -12.41
C LYS A 3 -13.01 -8.58 -12.92
N LYS A 4 -13.54 -7.83 -13.89
CA LYS A 4 -12.85 -6.66 -14.46
C LYS A 4 -12.60 -5.58 -13.40
N ALA A 5 -13.57 -5.33 -12.52
CA ALA A 5 -13.43 -4.37 -11.44
C ALA A 5 -12.39 -4.83 -10.41
N GLN A 6 -12.34 -6.13 -10.12
CA GLN A 6 -11.32 -6.69 -9.25
C GLN A 6 -9.92 -6.55 -9.85
N GLN A 7 -9.77 -6.86 -11.14
CA GLN A 7 -8.51 -6.68 -11.85
C GLN A 7 -8.03 -5.24 -11.79
N ALA A 8 -8.94 -4.28 -12.00
CA ALA A 8 -8.60 -2.86 -11.96
C ALA A 8 -8.06 -2.45 -10.58
N LYS A 9 -8.65 -2.97 -9.51
CA LYS A 9 -8.20 -2.67 -8.15
C LYS A 9 -6.82 -3.28 -7.86
N ILE A 10 -6.60 -4.51 -8.30
CA ILE A 10 -5.31 -5.18 -8.15
C ILE A 10 -4.22 -4.40 -8.91
N GLU A 11 -4.50 -4.00 -10.12
CA GLU A 11 -3.57 -3.19 -10.93
C GLU A 11 -3.28 -1.84 -10.28
N PHE A 12 -4.30 -1.21 -9.68
CA PHE A 12 -4.12 0.05 -8.98
C PHE A 12 -3.20 -0.09 -7.76
N ILE A 13 -3.35 -1.17 -7.00
CA ILE A 13 -2.47 -1.43 -5.85
C ILE A 13 -1.02 -1.57 -6.32
N ILE A 14 -0.79 -2.31 -7.39
CA ILE A 14 0.56 -2.47 -7.96
C ILE A 14 1.11 -1.10 -8.38
N GLU A 15 0.31 -0.31 -9.06
CA GLU A 15 0.71 1.04 -9.49
C GLU A 15 1.13 1.90 -8.29
N MET A 16 0.36 1.87 -7.20
CA MET A 16 0.71 2.63 -6.01
C MET A 16 2.01 2.15 -5.38
N ILE A 17 2.21 0.84 -5.30
CA ILE A 17 3.46 0.28 -4.78
C ILE A 17 4.64 0.73 -5.64
N GLU A 18 4.51 0.62 -6.95
CA GLU A 18 5.59 1.00 -7.88
C GLU A 18 5.87 2.50 -7.84
N ASN A 19 4.84 3.32 -7.68
CA ASN A 19 5.01 4.76 -7.51
C ASN A 19 5.77 5.09 -6.23
N ILE A 20 5.46 4.40 -5.14
CA ILE A 20 6.19 4.55 -3.88
C ILE A 20 7.67 4.18 -4.09
N GLU A 21 7.93 3.05 -4.76
CA GLU A 21 9.30 2.61 -5.06
C GLU A 21 10.05 3.64 -5.90
N LEU A 22 9.38 4.26 -6.85
CA LEU A 22 9.96 5.30 -7.70
C LEU A 22 10.33 6.54 -6.87
N ILE A 23 9.46 6.95 -5.96
CA ILE A 23 9.72 8.07 -5.06
C ILE A 23 10.94 7.80 -4.19
N ILE A 24 11.01 6.60 -3.61
CA ILE A 24 12.15 6.19 -2.79
C ILE A 24 13.44 6.24 -3.61
N SER A 25 13.41 5.76 -4.84
CA SER A 25 14.55 5.77 -5.75
C SER A 25 15.00 7.21 -6.07
N ARG A 26 14.06 8.12 -6.33
CA ARG A 26 14.36 9.52 -6.63
C ARG A 26 15.06 10.22 -5.46
N HIS A 27 14.71 9.86 -4.24
CA HIS A 27 15.28 10.45 -3.03
C HIS A 27 16.47 9.65 -2.49
N LYS A 28 16.90 8.60 -3.21
CA LYS A 28 18.05 7.77 -2.88
C LYS A 28 17.93 7.03 -1.55
N GLY A 29 16.72 6.64 -1.19
CA GLY A 29 16.47 5.81 -0.02
C GLY A 29 15.18 6.13 0.71
N ILE A 30 14.79 5.22 1.59
CA ILE A 30 13.54 5.32 2.36
C ILE A 30 13.61 6.50 3.33
N VAL A 31 14.67 6.59 4.12
CA VAL A 31 14.79 7.65 5.13
C VAL A 31 14.82 9.02 4.44
N SER A 32 15.63 9.17 3.39
CA SER A 32 15.73 10.44 2.65
C SER A 32 14.39 10.85 2.05
N SER A 33 13.60 9.90 1.53
CA SER A 33 12.29 10.22 0.96
C SER A 33 11.30 10.64 2.03
N LEU A 34 11.36 10.05 3.23
CA LEU A 34 10.46 10.42 4.32
C LEU A 34 10.85 11.75 4.99
N GLU A 35 12.11 12.15 4.91
CA GLU A 35 12.57 13.44 5.43
C GLU A 35 12.24 14.61 4.49
N ASP A 36 12.00 14.33 3.21
CA ASP A 36 11.58 15.32 2.24
C ASP A 36 10.04 15.45 2.28
N PHE A 37 9.52 16.69 2.37
CA PHE A 37 8.07 16.82 2.55
C PHE A 37 7.27 16.33 1.35
N GLU A 38 7.77 16.50 0.12
CA GLU A 38 7.08 15.97 -1.06
C GLU A 38 7.07 14.44 -1.06
N GLY A 39 8.23 13.84 -0.76
CA GLY A 39 8.36 12.39 -0.64
C GLY A 39 7.47 11.83 0.46
N GLN A 40 7.48 12.48 1.61
CA GLN A 40 6.64 12.07 2.74
C GLN A 40 5.16 12.12 2.39
N MET A 41 4.68 13.25 1.85
CA MET A 41 3.27 13.40 1.48
C MET A 41 2.85 12.36 0.44
N ALA A 42 3.68 12.15 -0.57
CA ALA A 42 3.36 11.19 -1.64
C ALA A 42 3.34 9.76 -1.12
N ILE A 43 4.30 9.37 -0.28
CA ILE A 43 4.36 8.02 0.29
C ILE A 43 3.16 7.78 1.22
N LEU A 44 2.83 8.72 2.10
CA LEU A 44 1.69 8.58 2.99
C LEU A 44 0.38 8.47 2.20
N MET A 45 0.23 9.25 1.13
CA MET A 45 -0.94 9.14 0.26
C MET A 45 -0.98 7.77 -0.42
N GLY A 46 0.16 7.29 -0.93
CA GLY A 46 0.24 5.98 -1.58
C GLY A 46 -0.16 4.84 -0.66
N ILE A 47 0.36 4.84 0.57
CA ILE A 47 0.00 3.83 1.59
C ILE A 47 -1.49 3.92 1.91
N SER A 48 -2.04 5.12 2.05
CA SER A 48 -3.47 5.33 2.32
C SER A 48 -4.34 4.79 1.20
N GLN A 49 -3.96 5.02 -0.05
CA GLN A 49 -4.70 4.53 -1.21
C GLN A 49 -4.65 3.00 -1.32
N ILE A 50 -3.54 2.39 -0.96
CA ILE A 50 -3.43 0.92 -0.90
C ILE A 50 -4.42 0.37 0.12
N GLY A 51 -4.46 0.95 1.32
CA GLY A 51 -5.39 0.52 2.38
C GLY A 51 -6.85 0.67 1.96
N GLU A 52 -7.18 1.81 1.35
CA GLU A 52 -8.53 2.09 0.86
C GLU A 52 -8.95 1.08 -0.21
N THR A 53 -8.04 0.73 -1.11
CA THR A 53 -8.34 -0.18 -2.22
C THR A 53 -8.45 -1.63 -1.75
N LEU A 54 -7.57 -2.07 -0.85
CA LEU A 54 -7.68 -3.41 -0.24
C LEU A 54 -9.02 -3.57 0.47
N LYS A 55 -9.51 -2.53 1.14
CA LYS A 55 -10.80 -2.54 1.83
C LYS A 55 -11.96 -2.84 0.87
N LYS A 56 -11.84 -2.44 -0.38
CA LYS A 56 -12.89 -2.59 -1.40
C LYS A 56 -12.86 -3.92 -2.16
N LEU A 57 -11.87 -4.78 -1.91
CA LEU A 57 -11.81 -6.09 -2.56
C LEU A 57 -12.90 -7.01 -2.01
N ASP A 58 -13.42 -7.89 -2.86
CA ASP A 58 -14.43 -8.88 -2.46
C ASP A 58 -13.85 -9.88 -1.47
N ASP A 59 -14.68 -10.31 -0.52
CA ASP A 59 -14.27 -11.28 0.49
C ASP A 59 -13.82 -12.60 -0.13
N SER A 60 -14.42 -13.01 -1.24
CA SER A 60 -14.01 -14.23 -1.95
C SER A 60 -12.56 -14.18 -2.40
N LEU A 61 -12.13 -13.04 -2.94
CA LEU A 61 -10.75 -12.85 -3.37
C LEU A 61 -9.81 -12.72 -2.17
N VAL A 62 -10.22 -11.98 -1.17
CA VAL A 62 -9.46 -11.79 0.07
C VAL A 62 -9.20 -13.13 0.75
N ASN A 63 -10.21 -13.99 0.83
CA ASN A 63 -10.07 -15.30 1.47
C ASN A 63 -9.22 -16.25 0.61
N LYS A 64 -9.42 -16.24 -0.70
CA LYS A 64 -8.68 -17.13 -1.61
C LYS A 64 -7.17 -16.89 -1.54
N TYR A 65 -6.74 -15.65 -1.40
CA TYR A 65 -5.33 -15.28 -1.44
C TYR A 65 -4.76 -14.91 -0.07
N ASP A 66 -5.47 -15.24 1.00
CA ASP A 66 -5.00 -15.00 2.37
C ASP A 66 -4.63 -13.52 2.60
N LEU A 67 -5.55 -12.64 2.25
CA LEU A 67 -5.36 -11.20 2.38
C LEU A 67 -6.12 -10.58 3.57
N VAL A 68 -6.69 -11.39 4.46
CA VAL A 68 -7.51 -10.87 5.57
C VAL A 68 -6.71 -9.90 6.45
N GLU A 69 -5.54 -10.33 6.90
CA GLU A 69 -4.69 -9.48 7.73
C GLU A 69 -4.17 -8.27 6.97
N ASP A 70 -3.83 -8.45 5.69
CA ASP A 70 -3.37 -7.36 4.83
C ASP A 70 -4.45 -6.29 4.69
N LYS A 71 -5.70 -6.71 4.47
CA LYS A 71 -6.85 -5.81 4.33
C LYS A 71 -7.08 -5.02 5.62
N GLU A 72 -7.13 -5.72 6.75
CA GLU A 72 -7.39 -5.10 8.06
C GLU A 72 -6.25 -4.18 8.48
N GLY A 73 -5.02 -4.66 8.39
CA GLY A 73 -3.84 -3.90 8.80
C GLY A 73 -3.59 -2.67 7.93
N SER A 74 -3.77 -2.82 6.62
CA SER A 74 -3.58 -1.70 5.69
C SER A 74 -4.67 -0.64 5.87
N TYR A 75 -5.91 -1.04 6.15
CA TYR A 75 -6.97 -0.08 6.40
C TYR A 75 -6.79 0.61 7.75
N TYR A 76 -6.32 -0.10 8.76
CA TYR A 76 -5.93 0.50 10.04
C TYR A 76 -4.87 1.56 9.83
N THR A 77 -3.84 1.26 9.06
CA THR A 77 -2.77 2.21 8.74
C THR A 77 -3.30 3.43 7.98
N ARG A 78 -4.20 3.21 7.02
CA ARG A 78 -4.86 4.31 6.30
C ARG A 78 -5.59 5.23 7.27
N ASN A 79 -6.36 4.67 8.21
CA ASN A 79 -7.08 5.47 9.19
C ASN A 79 -6.13 6.22 10.12
N TYR A 80 -5.06 5.58 10.54
CA TYR A 80 -4.03 6.22 11.36
C TYR A 80 -3.43 7.44 10.64
N ILE A 81 -3.05 7.29 9.37
CA ILE A 81 -2.48 8.38 8.57
C ILE A 81 -3.48 9.52 8.42
N VAL A 82 -4.74 9.21 8.07
CA VAL A 82 -5.76 10.23 7.80
C VAL A 82 -6.13 11.01 9.06
N HIS A 83 -6.25 10.32 10.19
CA HIS A 83 -6.72 10.95 11.43
C HIS A 83 -5.60 11.62 12.24
N ASP A 84 -4.35 11.28 11.99
CA ASP A 84 -3.22 11.81 12.76
C ASP A 84 -2.05 12.20 11.83
N TYR A 85 -2.38 12.82 10.71
CA TYR A 85 -1.39 13.12 9.66
C TYR A 85 -0.17 13.85 10.18
N GLU A 86 -0.34 14.86 11.04
CA GLU A 86 0.76 15.65 11.57
C GLU A 86 1.61 14.87 12.58
N GLY A 87 1.00 13.90 13.26
CA GLY A 87 1.66 13.14 14.31
C GLY A 87 2.09 11.73 13.87
N VAL A 88 2.10 11.43 12.58
CA VAL A 88 2.45 10.10 12.09
C VAL A 88 3.89 9.77 12.47
N ASP A 89 4.06 8.59 13.09
CA ASP A 89 5.37 8.05 13.43
C ASP A 89 6.06 7.55 12.16
N LEU A 90 7.05 8.30 11.69
CA LEU A 90 7.77 7.96 10.46
C LEU A 90 8.61 6.68 10.60
N GLY A 91 9.00 6.31 11.81
CA GLY A 91 9.67 5.02 12.05
C GLY A 91 8.75 3.85 11.76
N PHE A 92 7.47 3.99 12.13
CA PHE A 92 6.45 2.99 11.80
C PHE A 92 6.26 2.88 10.28
N ILE A 93 6.20 4.02 9.59
CA ILE A 93 6.09 4.05 8.12
C ILE A 93 7.32 3.44 7.47
N GLU A 94 8.51 3.75 7.95
CA GLU A 94 9.76 3.17 7.46
C GLU A 94 9.72 1.64 7.55
N ASN A 95 9.25 1.11 8.68
CA ASN A 95 9.13 -0.33 8.86
C ASN A 95 8.17 -0.96 7.84
N ILE A 96 7.06 -0.31 7.56
CA ILE A 96 6.11 -0.77 6.53
C ILE A 96 6.81 -0.83 5.17
N LEU A 97 7.52 0.22 4.81
CA LEU A 97 8.19 0.30 3.50
C LEU A 97 9.29 -0.76 3.34
N ARG A 98 10.06 -1.03 4.40
CA ARG A 98 11.17 -1.99 4.35
C ARG A 98 10.71 -3.43 4.41
N ASN A 99 9.80 -3.73 5.33
CA ASN A 99 9.53 -5.12 5.70
C ASN A 99 8.18 -5.63 5.24
N TYR A 100 7.20 -4.77 5.07
CA TYR A 100 5.85 -5.19 4.70
C TYR A 100 5.55 -5.01 3.22
N LEU A 101 5.83 -3.84 2.65
CA LEU A 101 5.44 -3.51 1.28
C LEU A 101 5.98 -4.52 0.23
N PRO A 102 7.25 -5.00 0.33
CA PRO A 102 7.74 -6.01 -0.61
C PRO A 102 6.95 -7.32 -0.54
N LYS A 103 6.51 -7.72 0.64
CA LYS A 103 5.72 -8.94 0.83
C LYS A 103 4.33 -8.79 0.23
N LEU A 104 3.70 -7.64 0.45
CA LEU A 104 2.40 -7.32 -0.15
C LEU A 104 2.52 -7.32 -1.67
N LYS A 105 3.55 -6.69 -2.22
CA LYS A 105 3.78 -6.64 -3.66
C LYS A 105 3.82 -8.04 -4.26
N ALA A 106 4.54 -8.97 -3.63
CA ALA A 106 4.64 -10.35 -4.10
C ALA A 106 3.27 -11.02 -4.16
N LYS A 107 2.44 -10.86 -3.13
CA LYS A 107 1.08 -11.40 -3.11
C LYS A 107 0.22 -10.81 -4.21
N ILE A 108 0.26 -9.50 -4.38
CA ILE A 108 -0.58 -8.80 -5.36
C ILE A 108 -0.16 -9.14 -6.79
N LEU A 109 1.14 -9.27 -7.06
CA LEU A 109 1.63 -9.71 -8.37
C LEU A 109 1.18 -11.13 -8.70
N LEU A 110 1.17 -12.04 -7.71
CA LEU A 110 0.66 -13.39 -7.91
C LEU A 110 -0.82 -13.36 -8.29
N ILE A 111 -1.62 -12.57 -7.58
CA ILE A 111 -3.05 -12.42 -7.87
C ILE A 111 -3.24 -11.89 -9.30
N LYS A 112 -2.49 -10.88 -9.69
CA LYS A 112 -2.56 -10.33 -11.05
C LYS A 112 -2.31 -11.41 -12.10
N SER A 113 -1.34 -12.28 -11.86
CA SER A 113 -0.98 -13.33 -12.80
C SER A 113 -2.08 -14.38 -12.98
N GLU A 114 -2.97 -14.52 -11.99
CA GLU A 114 -4.03 -15.52 -11.97
C GLU A 114 -5.41 -14.99 -12.34
N LEU A 115 -5.55 -13.68 -12.47
CA LEU A 115 -6.85 -13.08 -12.83
C LEU A 115 -7.05 -12.92 -14.36
#